data_410e7c24d6d54c4d0b13477860d7673a
#
_entry.id   410e7c24d6d54c4d0b13477860d7673a
#
_cell.length_a   1.000
_cell.length_b   1.000
_cell.length_c   1.000
_cell.angle_alpha   90.00
_cell.angle_beta   90.00
_cell.angle_gamma   90.00
#
_symmetry.space_group_name_H-M   'P 1'
#
loop_
_entity.id
_entity.type
_entity.pdbx_description
1 polymer ?
#
loop_
_entity_poly.entity_id
_entity_poly.type
_entity_poly.pdbx_seq_one_letter_code
_entity_poly.pdbx_strand_id
1 'polypeptide(L)'
;MAIEFKHLSEAYKEDIIELMNNPLVRRQMPLTSDNFDEDDYEAFIAGKQKLWDEFGYGPWAFMVDGRFAGWGGLQPEGEDVDLAIVLHPDFWGMGKSIYDLIIEYAFEERGFDSVIILLPPSRTRIKGVLRLGFEQDGEMAFFGERFIRYRLYRPKEL
;
A
#
# COMPACT_ATOMS: atom_id res chain seq x y z
N MET A 1 18.24 8.31 -6.17
CA MET A 1 18.18 7.28 -5.12
C MET A 1 17.67 5.98 -5.71
N ALA A 2 18.28 4.87 -5.33
CA ALA A 2 17.90 3.55 -5.82
C ALA A 2 16.75 2.97 -5.00
N ILE A 3 15.62 2.74 -5.67
CA ILE A 3 14.43 2.12 -5.06
C ILE A 3 14.33 0.70 -5.59
N GLU A 4 14.22 -0.26 -4.68
CA GLU A 4 13.98 -1.66 -5.02
C GLU A 4 12.71 -2.16 -4.34
N PHE A 5 11.96 -3.00 -5.05
CA PHE A 5 10.81 -3.71 -4.48
C PHE A 5 11.24 -5.16 -4.29
N LYS A 6 11.09 -5.64 -3.05
CA LYS A 6 11.43 -7.02 -2.68
C LYS A 6 10.23 -7.71 -2.05
N HIS A 7 10.24 -9.03 -2.00
CA HIS A 7 9.23 -9.74 -1.24
C HIS A 7 9.34 -9.36 0.24
N LEU A 8 8.20 -9.28 0.92
CA LEU A 8 8.18 -8.89 2.33
C LEU A 8 9.02 -9.83 3.21
N SER A 9 9.10 -11.10 2.84
CA SER A 9 9.91 -12.08 3.56
C SER A 9 11.42 -11.79 3.48
N GLU A 10 11.86 -10.95 2.55
CA GLU A 10 13.26 -10.57 2.42
C GLU A 10 13.64 -9.39 3.31
N ALA A 11 12.67 -8.70 3.90
CA ALA A 11 12.94 -7.62 4.86
C ALA A 11 13.15 -8.22 6.25
N TYR A 12 13.90 -7.53 7.09
CA TYR A 12 14.11 -7.98 8.46
C TYR A 12 12.82 -7.82 9.27
N LYS A 13 12.51 -8.85 10.06
CA LYS A 13 11.33 -8.84 10.92
C LYS A 13 11.29 -7.63 11.84
N GLU A 14 12.43 -7.27 12.43
CA GLU A 14 12.56 -6.14 13.34
C GLU A 14 12.16 -4.82 12.68
N ASP A 15 12.56 -4.64 11.42
CA ASP A 15 12.24 -3.43 10.66
C ASP A 15 10.74 -3.30 10.40
N ILE A 16 10.08 -4.40 10.08
CA ILE A 16 8.64 -4.40 9.85
C ILE A 16 7.88 -4.13 11.15
N ILE A 17 8.28 -4.80 12.24
CA ILE A 17 7.65 -4.61 13.55
C ILE A 17 7.81 -3.16 14.02
N GLU A 18 9.02 -2.60 13.88
CA GLU A 18 9.26 -1.20 14.23
C GLU A 18 8.37 -0.25 13.43
N LEU A 19 8.29 -0.46 12.12
CA LEU A 19 7.44 0.37 11.25
C LEU A 19 5.98 0.32 11.70
N MET A 20 5.46 -0.87 11.94
CA MET A 20 4.04 -1.06 12.27
C MET A 20 3.70 -0.55 13.67
N ASN A 21 4.69 -0.35 14.53
CA ASN A 21 4.52 0.23 15.86
C ASN A 21 4.87 1.72 15.93
N ASN A 22 5.37 2.30 14.84
CA ASN A 22 5.72 3.71 14.82
C ASN A 22 4.45 4.57 15.00
N PRO A 23 4.39 5.46 16.00
CA PRO A 23 3.17 6.24 16.28
C PRO A 23 2.67 7.08 15.10
N LEU A 24 3.57 7.61 14.30
CA LEU A 24 3.20 8.43 13.14
C LEU A 24 2.59 7.59 12.03
N VAL A 25 3.10 6.37 11.87
CA VAL A 25 2.56 5.41 10.89
C VAL A 25 1.18 4.93 11.35
N ARG A 26 1.04 4.58 12.63
CA ARG A 26 -0.22 4.06 13.17
C ARG A 26 -1.38 5.04 13.05
N ARG A 27 -1.11 6.33 13.10
CA ARG A 27 -2.15 7.36 12.91
C ARG A 27 -2.83 7.28 11.56
N GLN A 28 -2.16 6.69 10.57
CA GLN A 28 -2.66 6.59 9.20
C GLN A 28 -3.23 5.20 8.88
N MET A 29 -3.23 4.29 9.87
CA MET A 29 -3.67 2.91 9.71
C MET A 29 -4.76 2.55 10.72
N PRO A 30 -6.03 2.97 10.47
CA PRO A 30 -7.10 2.82 11.45
C PRO A 30 -7.46 1.37 11.79
N LEU A 31 -7.07 0.41 10.95
CA LEU A 31 -7.38 -1.01 11.16
C LEU A 31 -6.28 -1.79 11.88
N THR A 32 -5.22 -1.13 12.36
CA THR A 32 -4.15 -1.83 13.06
C THR A 32 -4.48 -2.00 14.54
N SER A 33 -3.95 -3.09 15.14
CA SER A 33 -4.05 -3.33 16.56
C SER A 33 -3.15 -2.37 17.35
N ASP A 34 -3.40 -2.24 18.66
CA ASP A 34 -2.64 -1.32 19.52
C ASP A 34 -1.15 -1.66 19.63
N ASN A 35 -0.79 -2.93 19.38
CA ASN A 35 0.58 -3.38 19.43
C ASN A 35 0.79 -4.47 18.37
N PHE A 36 1.78 -4.26 17.54
CA PHE A 36 2.15 -5.22 16.49
C PHE A 36 3.34 -6.04 17.01
N ASP A 37 3.07 -7.29 17.39
CA ASP A 37 4.09 -8.18 17.97
C ASP A 37 4.56 -9.24 16.96
N GLU A 38 5.34 -10.23 17.46
CA GLU A 38 5.84 -11.30 16.60
C GLU A 38 4.73 -12.17 16.02
N ASP A 39 3.67 -12.43 16.79
CA ASP A 39 2.55 -13.22 16.30
C ASP A 39 1.81 -12.48 15.20
N ASP A 40 1.64 -11.16 15.37
CA ASP A 40 1.06 -10.31 14.33
C ASP A 40 1.93 -10.31 13.08
N TYR A 41 3.25 -10.26 13.25
CA TYR A 41 4.19 -10.31 12.15
C TYR A 41 4.06 -11.63 11.37
N GLU A 42 4.02 -12.77 12.07
CA GLU A 42 3.91 -14.07 11.42
C GLU A 42 2.60 -14.17 10.60
N ALA A 43 1.49 -13.71 11.18
CA ALA A 43 0.21 -13.69 10.50
C ALA A 43 0.24 -12.74 9.28
N PHE A 44 0.86 -11.58 9.43
CA PHE A 44 1.00 -10.59 8.37
C PHE A 44 1.78 -11.16 7.18
N ILE A 45 2.96 -11.74 7.42
CA ILE A 45 3.80 -12.30 6.37
C ILE A 45 3.08 -13.46 5.67
N ALA A 46 2.48 -14.36 6.44
CA ALA A 46 1.76 -15.50 5.87
C ALA A 46 0.58 -15.05 5.00
N GLY A 47 -0.18 -14.07 5.46
CA GLY A 47 -1.31 -13.53 4.72
C GLY A 47 -0.89 -12.85 3.41
N LYS A 48 0.19 -12.08 3.45
CA LYS A 48 0.69 -11.39 2.24
C LYS A 48 1.28 -12.38 1.24
N GLN A 49 2.00 -13.40 1.72
CA GLN A 49 2.52 -14.44 0.84
C GLN A 49 1.38 -15.21 0.15
N LYS A 50 0.31 -15.46 0.89
CA LYS A 50 -0.87 -16.13 0.33
C LYS A 50 -1.46 -15.34 -0.85
N LEU A 51 -1.48 -14.00 -0.77
CA LEU A 51 -1.96 -13.18 -1.87
C LEU A 51 -1.12 -13.37 -3.13
N TRP A 52 0.22 -13.39 -2.98
CA TRP A 52 1.12 -13.68 -4.09
C TRP A 52 0.86 -15.06 -4.69
N ASP A 53 0.67 -16.07 -3.84
CA ASP A 53 0.47 -17.44 -4.28
C ASP A 53 -0.87 -17.63 -5.02
N GLU A 54 -1.93 -16.96 -4.56
CA GLU A 54 -3.27 -17.12 -5.15
C GLU A 54 -3.51 -16.21 -6.35
N PHE A 55 -2.99 -14.99 -6.34
CA PHE A 55 -3.32 -13.97 -7.34
C PHE A 55 -2.17 -13.61 -8.26
N GLY A 56 -0.96 -14.02 -7.94
CA GLY A 56 0.22 -13.70 -8.74
C GLY A 56 0.72 -12.27 -8.55
N TYR A 57 0.17 -11.53 -7.61
CA TYR A 57 0.65 -10.23 -7.20
C TYR A 57 0.28 -9.98 -5.73
N GLY A 58 0.95 -9.03 -5.14
CA GLY A 58 0.74 -8.69 -3.72
C GLY A 58 1.63 -7.52 -3.33
N PRO A 59 1.70 -7.19 -2.05
CA PRO A 59 2.54 -6.10 -1.60
C PRO A 59 4.02 -6.49 -1.53
N TRP A 60 4.87 -5.45 -1.56
CA TRP A 60 6.33 -5.57 -1.49
C TRP A 60 6.88 -4.87 -0.26
N ALA A 61 8.13 -5.18 0.06
CA ALA A 61 8.97 -4.35 0.89
C ALA A 61 9.65 -3.32 -0.01
N PHE A 62 9.65 -2.06 0.40
CA PHE A 62 10.31 -0.98 -0.33
C PHE A 62 11.69 -0.74 0.28
N MET A 63 12.73 -0.84 -0.54
CA MET A 63 14.10 -0.54 -0.13
C MET A 63 14.56 0.71 -0.85
N VAL A 64 15.12 1.65 -0.11
CA VAL A 64 15.69 2.88 -0.67
C VAL A 64 17.18 2.91 -0.29
N ASP A 65 18.05 2.83 -1.28
CA ASP A 65 19.49 2.76 -1.09
C ASP A 65 19.90 1.66 -0.09
N GLY A 66 19.25 0.50 -0.19
CA GLY A 66 19.51 -0.66 0.65
C GLY A 66 18.89 -0.63 2.04
N ARG A 67 18.13 0.43 2.38
CA ARG A 67 17.47 0.57 3.68
C ARG A 67 15.97 0.30 3.55
N PHE A 68 15.41 -0.42 4.51
CA PHE A 68 13.97 -0.66 4.54
C PHE A 68 13.21 0.65 4.77
N ALA A 69 12.36 1.02 3.81
CA ALA A 69 11.60 2.27 3.87
C ALA A 69 10.13 2.07 4.22
N GLY A 70 9.60 0.87 3.97
CA GLY A 70 8.20 0.60 4.21
C GLY A 70 7.70 -0.57 3.39
N TRP A 71 6.39 -0.68 3.29
CA TRP A 71 5.77 -1.74 2.49
C TRP A 71 4.50 -1.22 1.82
N GLY A 72 4.06 -1.95 0.82
CA GLY A 72 2.84 -1.62 0.12
C GLY A 72 2.86 -2.17 -1.30
N GLY A 73 2.06 -1.58 -2.16
CA GLY A 73 1.90 -2.00 -3.53
C GLY A 73 0.45 -2.29 -3.84
N LEU A 74 0.18 -3.44 -4.43
CA LEU A 74 -1.14 -3.81 -4.89
C LEU A 74 -1.64 -5.05 -4.16
N GLN A 75 -2.92 -5.04 -3.78
CA GLN A 75 -3.58 -6.18 -3.16
C GLN A 75 -4.96 -6.36 -3.78
N PRO A 76 -5.42 -7.61 -3.93
CA PRO A 76 -6.80 -7.83 -4.37
C PRO A 76 -7.78 -7.37 -3.30
N GLU A 77 -8.84 -6.70 -3.73
CA GLU A 77 -9.94 -6.28 -2.86
C GLU A 77 -11.26 -6.54 -3.60
N GLY A 78 -11.86 -7.71 -3.39
CA GLY A 78 -12.96 -8.16 -4.22
C GLY A 78 -12.51 -8.28 -5.67
N GLU A 79 -13.17 -7.61 -6.58
CA GLU A 79 -12.81 -7.56 -7.99
C GLU A 79 -11.82 -6.43 -8.32
N ASP A 80 -11.52 -5.60 -7.33
CA ASP A 80 -10.65 -4.44 -7.50
C ASP A 80 -9.21 -4.72 -7.08
N VAL A 81 -8.34 -3.82 -7.47
CA VAL A 81 -6.92 -3.83 -7.11
C VAL A 81 -6.66 -2.61 -6.23
N ASP A 82 -6.38 -2.85 -4.96
CA ASP A 82 -6.16 -1.79 -3.98
C ASP A 82 -4.68 -1.42 -3.90
N LEU A 83 -4.39 -0.13 -4.02
CA LEU A 83 -3.03 0.41 -3.90
C LEU A 83 -2.86 1.02 -2.52
N ALA A 84 -1.81 0.61 -1.81
CA ALA A 84 -1.48 1.14 -0.50
C ALA A 84 0.02 1.37 -0.39
N ILE A 85 0.41 2.39 0.34
CA ILE A 85 1.82 2.70 0.61
C ILE A 85 1.93 3.06 2.09
N VAL A 86 2.76 2.31 2.81
CA VAL A 86 3.06 2.54 4.23
C VAL A 86 4.55 2.80 4.34
N LEU A 87 4.93 4.03 4.64
CA LEU A 87 6.33 4.43 4.72
C LEU A 87 6.72 4.87 6.13
N HIS A 88 7.93 4.48 6.52
CA HIS A 88 8.57 5.05 7.70
C HIS A 88 8.69 6.57 7.50
N PRO A 89 8.49 7.38 8.56
CA PRO A 89 8.52 8.84 8.41
C PRO A 89 9.79 9.39 7.76
N ASP A 90 10.95 8.74 7.97
CA ASP A 90 12.21 9.15 7.35
C ASP A 90 12.17 9.10 5.82
N PHE A 91 11.20 8.37 5.25
CA PHE A 91 11.09 8.17 3.80
C PHE A 91 9.81 8.76 3.22
N TRP A 92 9.06 9.56 3.97
CA TRP A 92 7.81 10.13 3.46
C TRP A 92 7.99 10.94 2.17
N GLY A 93 9.14 11.55 1.98
CA GLY A 93 9.46 12.26 0.74
C GLY A 93 9.58 11.38 -0.49
N MET A 94 9.67 10.05 -0.32
CA MET A 94 9.81 9.08 -1.41
C MET A 94 8.47 8.54 -1.92
N GLY A 95 7.35 8.94 -1.32
CA GLY A 95 6.04 8.38 -1.65
C GLY A 95 5.67 8.50 -3.12
N LYS A 96 5.92 9.65 -3.73
CA LYS A 96 5.57 9.85 -5.15
C LYS A 96 6.40 8.97 -6.08
N SER A 97 7.70 8.85 -5.82
CA SER A 97 8.58 7.99 -6.63
C SER A 97 8.18 6.53 -6.53
N ILE A 98 7.86 6.07 -5.32
CA ILE A 98 7.39 4.70 -5.10
C ILE A 98 6.03 4.49 -5.78
N TYR A 99 5.13 5.46 -5.64
CA TYR A 99 3.81 5.44 -6.29
C TYR A 99 3.95 5.27 -7.80
N ASP A 100 4.82 6.06 -8.44
CA ASP A 100 5.02 5.99 -9.88
C ASP A 100 5.46 4.60 -10.34
N LEU A 101 6.34 3.93 -9.57
CA LEU A 101 6.79 2.58 -9.88
C LEU A 101 5.65 1.56 -9.72
N ILE A 102 4.80 1.72 -8.72
CA ILE A 102 3.65 0.83 -8.52
C ILE A 102 2.66 0.97 -9.67
N ILE A 103 2.37 2.20 -10.09
CA ILE A 103 1.43 2.47 -11.19
C ILE A 103 1.97 1.90 -12.51
N GLU A 104 3.26 2.06 -12.77
CA GLU A 104 3.88 1.47 -13.95
C GLU A 104 3.71 -0.05 -13.96
N TYR A 105 3.99 -0.69 -12.84
CA TYR A 105 3.78 -2.14 -12.70
C TYR A 105 2.31 -2.52 -12.94
N ALA A 106 1.38 -1.79 -12.33
CA ALA A 106 -0.05 -2.11 -12.42
C ALA A 106 -0.56 -2.04 -13.86
N PHE A 107 -0.22 -0.98 -14.58
CA PHE A 107 -0.76 -0.73 -15.90
C PHE A 107 0.08 -1.31 -17.04
N GLU A 108 1.40 -1.27 -16.94
CA GLU A 108 2.29 -1.74 -18.00
C GLU A 108 2.61 -3.24 -17.90
N GLU A 109 2.91 -3.74 -16.70
CA GLU A 109 3.28 -5.15 -16.54
C GLU A 109 2.07 -6.05 -16.30
N ARG A 110 1.12 -5.63 -15.44
CA ARG A 110 -0.06 -6.44 -15.14
C ARG A 110 -1.24 -6.16 -16.05
N GLY A 111 -1.27 -4.98 -16.68
CA GLY A 111 -2.36 -4.61 -17.58
C GLY A 111 -3.71 -4.43 -16.90
N PHE A 112 -3.72 -4.05 -15.62
CA PHE A 112 -4.99 -3.78 -14.92
C PHE A 112 -5.71 -2.58 -15.54
N ASP A 113 -7.04 -2.63 -15.57
CA ASP A 113 -7.84 -1.53 -16.13
C ASP A 113 -7.92 -0.33 -15.19
N SER A 114 -7.86 -0.58 -13.89
CA SER A 114 -7.89 0.47 -12.88
C SER A 114 -7.27 -0.01 -11.57
N VAL A 115 -6.93 0.95 -10.73
CA VAL A 115 -6.55 0.68 -9.33
C VAL A 115 -7.39 1.58 -8.43
N ILE A 116 -7.61 1.13 -7.20
CA ILE A 116 -8.33 1.93 -6.21
C ILE A 116 -7.43 2.26 -5.04
N ILE A 117 -7.80 3.32 -4.31
CA ILE A 117 -7.27 3.59 -2.97
C ILE A 117 -8.46 3.80 -2.04
N LEU A 118 -8.27 3.42 -0.78
CA LEU A 118 -9.30 3.52 0.25
C LEU A 118 -8.81 4.45 1.34
N LEU A 119 -9.54 5.54 1.58
CA LEU A 119 -9.16 6.54 2.57
C LEU A 119 -10.26 6.70 3.61
N PRO A 120 -9.91 6.86 4.90
CA PRO A 120 -10.93 7.14 5.91
C PRO A 120 -11.60 8.49 5.65
N PRO A 121 -12.90 8.65 5.96
CA PRO A 121 -13.60 9.92 5.74
C PRO A 121 -12.98 11.09 6.51
N SER A 122 -12.26 10.80 7.60
CA SER A 122 -11.57 11.82 8.38
C SER A 122 -10.40 12.46 7.65
N ARG A 123 -9.90 11.81 6.58
CA ARG A 123 -8.83 12.38 5.79
C ARG A 123 -9.38 13.42 4.83
N THR A 124 -9.09 14.69 5.10
CA THR A 124 -9.60 15.81 4.34
C THR A 124 -8.61 16.32 3.27
N ARG A 125 -7.32 15.99 3.40
CA ARG A 125 -6.30 16.43 2.45
C ARG A 125 -6.20 15.45 1.27
N ILE A 126 -7.11 15.61 0.31
CA ILE A 126 -7.20 14.72 -0.86
C ILE A 126 -6.74 15.36 -2.16
N LYS A 127 -6.26 16.61 -2.12
CA LYS A 127 -5.83 17.31 -3.35
C LYS A 127 -4.76 16.55 -4.12
N GLY A 128 -3.80 15.96 -3.40
CA GLY A 128 -2.75 15.16 -4.02
C GLY A 128 -3.30 13.94 -4.75
N VAL A 129 -4.29 13.28 -4.16
CA VAL A 129 -4.96 12.13 -4.76
C VAL A 129 -5.68 12.54 -6.05
N LEU A 130 -6.41 13.66 -6.01
CA LEU A 130 -7.13 14.17 -7.18
C LEU A 130 -6.16 14.62 -8.28
N ARG A 131 -5.02 15.20 -7.92
CA ARG A 131 -3.99 15.60 -8.90
C ARG A 131 -3.40 14.41 -9.65
N LEU A 132 -3.36 13.25 -9.01
CA LEU A 132 -2.88 12.03 -9.65
C LEU A 132 -3.89 11.47 -10.64
N GLY A 133 -5.11 11.99 -10.65
CA GLY A 133 -6.16 11.56 -11.56
C GLY A 133 -7.21 10.64 -10.96
N PHE A 134 -7.10 10.33 -9.67
CA PHE A 134 -8.11 9.53 -8.98
C PHE A 134 -9.44 10.28 -8.90
N GLU A 135 -10.53 9.55 -9.05
CA GLU A 135 -11.87 10.07 -8.93
C GLU A 135 -12.60 9.33 -7.81
N GLN A 136 -13.43 10.05 -7.07
CA GLN A 136 -14.24 9.42 -6.01
C GLN A 136 -15.18 8.40 -6.65
N ASP A 137 -15.24 7.19 -6.08
CA ASP A 137 -15.96 6.06 -6.64
C ASP A 137 -16.64 5.23 -5.53
N GLY A 138 -17.48 5.89 -4.75
CA GLY A 138 -18.29 5.22 -3.72
C GLY A 138 -17.57 5.02 -2.40
N GLU A 139 -18.11 4.11 -1.62
CA GLU A 139 -17.65 3.82 -0.27
C GLU A 139 -17.58 2.32 -0.05
N MET A 140 -16.71 1.91 0.88
CA MET A 140 -16.59 0.52 1.34
C MET A 140 -16.49 0.50 2.85
N ALA A 141 -16.93 -0.61 3.46
CA ALA A 141 -16.83 -0.78 4.91
C ALA A 141 -16.04 -2.05 5.24
N PHE A 142 -15.12 -1.95 6.19
CA PHE A 142 -14.33 -3.07 6.71
C PHE A 142 -14.35 -3.03 8.23
N PHE A 143 -14.71 -4.13 8.87
CA PHE A 143 -14.70 -4.25 10.34
C PHE A 143 -15.42 -3.09 11.04
N GLY A 144 -16.53 -2.62 10.45
CA GLY A 144 -17.29 -1.50 10.99
C GLY A 144 -16.73 -0.11 10.68
N GLU A 145 -15.59 -0.05 10.00
CA GLU A 145 -14.98 1.21 9.58
C GLU A 145 -15.37 1.56 8.14
N ARG A 146 -15.69 2.82 7.91
CA ARG A 146 -16.10 3.33 6.61
C ARG A 146 -14.90 3.92 5.88
N PHE A 147 -14.79 3.63 4.57
CA PHE A 147 -13.74 4.17 3.71
C PHE A 147 -14.36 4.75 2.45
N ILE A 148 -13.79 5.85 1.97
CA ILE A 148 -14.15 6.40 0.67
C ILE A 148 -13.20 5.80 -0.36
N ARG A 149 -13.78 5.26 -1.43
CA ARG A 149 -13.00 4.66 -2.51
C ARG A 149 -12.74 5.70 -3.59
N TYR A 150 -11.49 5.75 -4.05
CA TYR A 150 -11.06 6.55 -5.20
C TYR A 150 -10.49 5.61 -6.24
N ARG A 151 -10.76 5.87 -7.52
CA ARG A 151 -10.33 5.01 -8.61
C ARG A 151 -9.51 5.78 -9.63
N LEU A 152 -8.43 5.15 -10.09
CA LEU A 152 -7.62 5.64 -11.20
C LEU A 152 -7.69 4.63 -12.35
N TYR A 153 -8.17 5.07 -13.51
CA TYR A 153 -8.23 4.23 -14.68
C TYR A 153 -6.90 4.27 -15.44
N ARG A 154 -6.55 3.15 -16.07
CA ARG A 154 -5.38 3.10 -16.93
C ARG A 154 -5.53 4.13 -18.04
N PRO A 155 -4.51 4.99 -18.28
CA PRO A 155 -4.57 5.96 -19.36
C PRO A 155 -4.76 5.26 -20.70
N LYS A 156 -5.60 5.83 -21.56
CA LYS A 156 -5.74 5.34 -22.92
C LYS A 156 -4.50 5.74 -23.72
N GLU A 157 -3.97 4.80 -24.49
CA GLU A 157 -2.89 5.11 -25.41
C GLU A 157 -3.43 6.00 -26.52
N LEU A 158 -2.65 7.00 -26.84
CA LEU A 158 -2.98 7.93 -27.95
C LEU A 158 -2.41 7.43 -29.27
#